data_30ac4e510e341d14e1ecaa9d41b53fe8
#
_entry.id   30ac4e510e341d14e1ecaa9d41b53fe8
#
_cell.length_a   1.000
_cell.length_b   1.000
_cell.length_c   1.000
_cell.angle_alpha   90.00
_cell.angle_beta   90.00
_cell.angle_gamma   90.00
#
_symmetry.space_group_name_H-M   'P 1'
#
loop_
_entity.id
_entity.type
_entity.pdbx_description
1 polymer ?
#
loop_
_entity_poly.entity_id
_entity_poly.type
_entity_poly.pdbx_seq_one_letter_code
_entity_poly.pdbx_strand_id
1 'polypeptide(L)'
;MITKKIKIFFVLISLLSFEINAQTKNEPVNRILFVFDASQSMLGRWQSGRKIDIAKQLLSNITDSLKDVKNLELALRVYGHQRSYPPQDCDDTRLEINFIPSNIFADRVKGKLSMIKAKGTTPIARSLEEAASDFPIDNSRNIVILITDGKEECGMDPCAVSRLFAKRGIILKPFVIGIGLDKSWQDNLDCVGTFFDAANEKDFSNILSIVISHVVDNTTTQVNLLDSLGNPTETDVPLTFYDNFTDIVKYNYVHTMNNMGNPDTMIIDPVLKYRVVAHTIPPVESEIISIQPGKHTIIPLNTPQGKLKIVLNTKEDYQFIVKKADENQTINVQKINSTQKYLTGKYDIELLTLPRQYFKSVSINQNQLTKLQLPSTGLAN
;
A
#
# COMPACT_ATOMS: atom_id res chain seq x y z
N MET A 1 -55.16 31.23 -60.36
CA MET A 1 -54.89 31.51 -58.93
C MET A 1 -54.64 30.25 -58.17
N ILE A 2 -53.42 29.87 -58.01
CA ILE A 2 -53.02 28.61 -57.35
C ILE A 2 -52.37 28.93 -56.04
N THR A 3 -53.05 28.62 -54.93
CA THR A 3 -52.51 28.76 -53.58
C THR A 3 -51.76 27.52 -53.18
N LYS A 4 -50.43 27.60 -53.09
CA LYS A 4 -49.60 26.56 -52.52
C LYS A 4 -49.73 26.53 -51.01
N LYS A 5 -50.22 25.43 -50.42
CA LYS A 5 -50.17 25.14 -48.98
C LYS A 5 -48.77 24.62 -48.62
N ILE A 6 -48.03 25.38 -47.85
CA ILE A 6 -46.77 24.95 -47.24
C ILE A 6 -47.15 24.15 -45.98
N LYS A 7 -46.82 22.86 -45.98
CA LYS A 7 -46.86 22.01 -44.78
C LYS A 7 -45.59 22.22 -43.96
N ILE A 8 -45.72 22.87 -42.82
CA ILE A 8 -44.64 22.94 -41.83
C ILE A 8 -44.59 21.61 -41.10
N PHE A 9 -43.51 20.87 -41.29
CA PHE A 9 -43.23 19.63 -40.58
C PHE A 9 -42.47 19.99 -39.28
N PHE A 10 -43.17 19.98 -38.15
CA PHE A 10 -42.58 20.10 -36.83
C PHE A 10 -41.86 18.77 -36.50
N VAL A 11 -40.55 18.75 -36.62
CA VAL A 11 -39.71 17.68 -36.04
C VAL A 11 -39.57 17.94 -34.54
N LEU A 12 -40.30 17.16 -33.75
CA LEU A 12 -40.15 17.12 -32.31
C LEU A 12 -38.87 16.36 -31.98
N ILE A 13 -37.77 17.11 -31.79
CA ILE A 13 -36.52 16.54 -31.23
C ILE A 13 -36.79 16.36 -29.73
N SER A 14 -37.12 15.15 -29.30
CA SER A 14 -37.10 14.74 -27.92
C SER A 14 -35.63 14.74 -27.45
N LEU A 15 -35.25 15.76 -26.71
CA LEU A 15 -34.05 15.81 -25.91
C LEU A 15 -34.16 14.70 -24.83
N LEU A 16 -33.65 13.52 -25.15
CA LEU A 16 -33.29 12.53 -24.14
C LEU A 16 -32.15 13.13 -23.35
N SER A 17 -32.48 13.77 -22.23
CA SER A 17 -31.54 14.07 -21.17
C SER A 17 -31.02 12.73 -20.63
N PHE A 18 -29.88 12.27 -21.13
CA PHE A 18 -29.07 11.29 -20.44
C PHE A 18 -28.63 11.95 -19.14
N GLU A 19 -29.34 11.62 -18.07
CA GLU A 19 -28.81 11.83 -16.73
C GLU A 19 -27.53 10.97 -16.66
N ILE A 20 -26.39 11.59 -16.87
CA ILE A 20 -25.09 11.03 -16.49
C ILE A 20 -25.17 10.95 -14.95
N ASN A 21 -25.60 9.81 -14.46
CA ASN A 21 -25.33 9.42 -13.08
C ASN A 21 -23.81 9.34 -12.99
N ALA A 22 -23.18 10.46 -12.65
CA ALA A 22 -21.84 10.46 -12.12
C ALA A 22 -21.93 9.54 -10.90
N GLN A 23 -21.45 8.31 -11.06
CA GLN A 23 -21.21 7.43 -9.91
C GLN A 23 -20.30 8.24 -9.00
N THR A 24 -20.88 8.78 -7.93
CA THR A 24 -20.11 9.30 -6.82
C THR A 24 -19.28 8.12 -6.36
N LYS A 25 -17.99 8.16 -6.70
CA LYS A 25 -17.01 7.17 -6.24
C LYS A 25 -17.07 7.32 -4.73
N ASN A 26 -17.83 6.44 -4.07
CA ASN A 26 -17.90 6.43 -2.62
C ASN A 26 -16.47 6.30 -2.13
N GLU A 27 -15.99 7.33 -1.45
CA GLU A 27 -14.67 7.26 -0.80
C GLU A 27 -14.66 6.04 0.13
N PRO A 28 -13.62 5.22 0.09
CA PRO A 28 -13.55 4.03 0.93
C PRO A 28 -13.67 4.44 2.41
N VAL A 29 -14.42 3.66 3.16
CA VAL A 29 -14.53 3.86 4.61
C VAL A 29 -13.18 3.55 5.25
N ASN A 30 -12.71 4.42 6.13
CA ASN A 30 -11.56 4.16 6.99
C ASN A 30 -12.06 3.52 8.28
N ARG A 31 -11.44 2.41 8.71
CA ARG A 31 -11.76 1.73 9.96
C ARG A 31 -10.55 1.67 10.86
N ILE A 32 -10.72 2.06 12.11
CA ILE A 32 -9.71 1.93 13.16
C ILE A 32 -10.26 1.02 14.25
N LEU A 33 -9.58 -0.08 14.49
CA LEU A 33 -9.80 -0.94 15.65
C LEU A 33 -8.74 -0.62 16.71
N PHE A 34 -9.17 -0.09 17.84
CA PHE A 34 -8.32 0.02 19.01
C PHE A 34 -8.30 -1.34 19.74
N VAL A 35 -7.10 -1.91 19.88
CA VAL A 35 -6.85 -3.08 20.74
C VAL A 35 -6.18 -2.56 22.01
N PHE A 36 -6.92 -2.62 23.12
CA PHE A 36 -6.58 -1.92 24.35
C PHE A 36 -6.20 -2.90 25.46
N ASP A 37 -5.04 -2.69 26.03
CA ASP A 37 -4.50 -3.46 27.14
C ASP A 37 -5.18 -3.10 28.45
N ALA A 38 -5.77 -4.09 29.10
CA ALA A 38 -6.24 -3.99 30.48
C ALA A 38 -5.73 -5.18 31.33
N SER A 39 -4.51 -5.62 31.03
CA SER A 39 -3.80 -6.59 31.85
C SER A 39 -3.40 -6.02 33.21
N GLN A 40 -2.96 -6.87 34.11
CA GLN A 40 -2.60 -6.47 35.48
C GLN A 40 -1.44 -5.45 35.51
N SER A 41 -0.49 -5.50 34.58
CA SER A 41 0.63 -4.56 34.48
C SER A 41 0.18 -3.11 34.32
N MET A 42 -0.96 -2.88 33.66
CA MET A 42 -1.56 -1.57 33.48
C MET A 42 -2.02 -0.89 34.78
N LEU A 43 -2.04 -1.60 35.93
CA LEU A 43 -2.22 -1.00 37.25
C LEU A 43 -0.96 -0.25 37.74
N GLY A 44 0.18 -0.47 37.13
CA GLY A 44 1.44 0.18 37.43
C GLY A 44 1.34 1.71 37.34
N ARG A 45 2.16 2.42 38.11
CA ARG A 45 2.25 3.89 38.06
C ARG A 45 3.04 4.34 36.80
N TRP A 46 2.54 5.41 36.21
CA TRP A 46 3.21 6.11 35.12
C TRP A 46 2.92 7.61 35.26
N GLN A 47 3.94 8.42 35.41
CA GLN A 47 3.86 9.88 35.64
C GLN A 47 2.74 10.35 36.59
N SER A 48 1.60 10.84 36.06
CA SER A 48 0.54 11.45 36.84
C SER A 48 -0.38 10.44 37.55
N GLY A 49 -0.43 9.17 37.11
CA GLY A 49 -1.39 8.19 37.62
C GLY A 49 -1.06 6.74 37.33
N ARG A 50 -2.08 5.88 37.27
CA ARG A 50 -1.94 4.52 36.78
C ARG A 50 -1.98 4.51 35.25
N LYS A 51 -1.19 3.64 34.62
CA LYS A 51 -1.13 3.49 33.17
C LYS A 51 -2.52 3.34 32.54
N ILE A 52 -3.37 2.49 33.11
CA ILE A 52 -4.73 2.25 32.62
C ILE A 52 -5.60 3.51 32.63
N ASP A 53 -5.51 4.34 33.66
CA ASP A 53 -6.34 5.53 33.81
C ASP A 53 -5.92 6.60 32.80
N ILE A 54 -4.60 6.79 32.66
CA ILE A 54 -4.00 7.70 31.69
C ILE A 54 -4.34 7.26 30.26
N ALA A 55 -4.15 5.97 29.93
CA ALA A 55 -4.45 5.44 28.60
C ALA A 55 -5.93 5.60 28.23
N LYS A 56 -6.86 5.37 29.17
CA LYS A 56 -8.30 5.61 28.97
C LYS A 56 -8.62 7.07 28.69
N GLN A 57 -8.02 7.98 29.44
CA GLN A 57 -8.25 9.41 29.26
C GLN A 57 -7.72 9.87 27.89
N LEU A 58 -6.51 9.46 27.52
CA LEU A 58 -5.91 9.83 26.25
C LEU A 58 -6.68 9.24 25.06
N LEU A 59 -7.13 7.97 25.15
CA LEU A 59 -7.97 7.37 24.13
C LEU A 59 -9.32 8.10 24.01
N SER A 60 -9.93 8.50 25.12
CA SER A 60 -11.18 9.29 25.11
C SER A 60 -10.99 10.65 24.44
N ASN A 61 -9.91 11.36 24.77
CA ASN A 61 -9.61 12.67 24.21
C ASN A 61 -9.42 12.60 22.68
N ILE A 62 -8.68 11.59 22.20
CA ILE A 62 -8.44 11.44 20.78
C ILE A 62 -9.71 11.05 20.02
N THR A 63 -10.56 10.18 20.58
CA THR A 63 -11.81 9.81 19.94
C THR A 63 -12.78 10.99 19.86
N ASP A 64 -12.71 11.93 20.80
CA ASP A 64 -13.44 13.20 20.71
C ASP A 64 -12.99 14.07 19.53
N SER A 65 -11.69 14.12 19.27
CA SER A 65 -11.14 14.87 18.12
C SER A 65 -11.52 14.27 16.77
N LEU A 66 -11.95 13.01 16.75
CA LEU A 66 -12.33 12.29 15.55
C LEU A 66 -13.84 12.36 15.24
N LYS A 67 -14.64 12.97 16.11
CA LYS A 67 -16.12 12.99 15.96
C LYS A 67 -16.60 13.48 14.60
N ASP A 68 -15.95 14.52 14.07
CA ASP A 68 -16.37 15.19 12.84
C ASP A 68 -15.70 14.62 11.58
N VAL A 69 -14.88 13.57 11.71
CA VAL A 69 -14.20 12.94 10.57
C VAL A 69 -15.20 12.09 9.80
N LYS A 70 -15.40 12.43 8.53
CA LYS A 70 -16.30 11.71 7.61
C LYS A 70 -15.68 10.37 7.19
N ASN A 71 -16.54 9.42 6.86
CA ASN A 71 -16.14 8.09 6.37
C ASN A 71 -15.15 7.36 7.30
N LEU A 72 -15.28 7.60 8.63
CA LEU A 72 -14.48 6.95 9.66
C LEU A 72 -15.37 6.13 10.59
N GLU A 73 -15.09 4.85 10.71
CA GLU A 73 -15.68 3.93 11.69
C GLU A 73 -14.63 3.49 12.70
N LEU A 74 -15.02 3.45 13.96
CA LEU A 74 -14.14 3.06 15.07
C LEU A 74 -14.71 1.86 15.81
N ALA A 75 -13.84 1.02 16.34
CA ALA A 75 -14.16 -0.13 17.18
C ALA A 75 -13.20 -0.25 18.35
N LEU A 76 -13.58 -0.96 19.41
CA LEU A 76 -12.76 -1.20 20.59
C LEU A 76 -12.77 -2.68 20.96
N ARG A 77 -11.62 -3.32 20.89
CA ARG A 77 -11.34 -4.62 21.50
C ARG A 77 -10.48 -4.42 22.74
N VAL A 78 -10.76 -5.15 23.79
CA VAL A 78 -10.02 -5.07 25.07
C VAL A 78 -9.59 -6.46 25.47
N TYR A 79 -8.41 -6.59 26.02
CA TYR A 79 -7.93 -7.83 26.62
C TYR A 79 -7.47 -7.65 28.07
N GLY A 80 -7.38 -8.75 28.82
CA GLY A 80 -6.94 -8.75 30.23
C GLY A 80 -7.89 -8.06 31.18
N HIS A 81 -9.21 -8.00 30.86
CA HIS A 81 -10.18 -7.28 31.70
C HIS A 81 -11.34 -8.13 32.20
N GLN A 82 -11.51 -9.35 31.70
CA GLN A 82 -12.66 -10.19 32.07
C GLN A 82 -12.36 -11.06 33.29
N ARG A 83 -11.14 -11.62 33.36
CA ARG A 83 -10.71 -12.49 34.44
C ARG A 83 -9.48 -11.94 35.14
N SER A 84 -9.38 -12.18 36.47
CA SER A 84 -8.23 -11.77 37.25
C SER A 84 -7.09 -12.76 37.11
N TYR A 85 -5.86 -12.26 37.05
CA TYR A 85 -4.64 -13.04 37.14
C TYR A 85 -4.17 -13.11 38.61
N PRO A 86 -3.73 -14.27 39.16
CA PRO A 86 -3.82 -15.61 38.62
C PRO A 86 -5.24 -16.20 38.71
N PRO A 87 -5.61 -17.25 37.92
CA PRO A 87 -4.80 -17.96 36.97
C PRO A 87 -4.66 -17.23 35.62
N GLN A 88 -3.67 -17.65 34.82
CA GLN A 88 -3.50 -17.16 33.44
C GLN A 88 -4.68 -17.54 32.56
N ASP A 89 -5.25 -16.57 31.84
CA ASP A 89 -6.28 -16.79 30.84
C ASP A 89 -5.87 -16.17 29.51
N CYS A 90 -5.49 -17.01 28.55
CA CYS A 90 -5.00 -16.58 27.24
C CYS A 90 -6.12 -16.31 26.21
N ASP A 91 -7.37 -16.54 26.58
CA ASP A 91 -8.54 -16.20 25.78
C ASP A 91 -9.28 -14.95 26.32
N ASP A 92 -8.70 -14.24 27.31
CA ASP A 92 -9.28 -13.00 27.84
C ASP A 92 -9.13 -11.83 26.86
N THR A 93 -9.92 -11.89 25.80
CA THR A 93 -10.05 -10.83 24.80
C THR A 93 -11.49 -10.69 24.32
N ARG A 94 -12.01 -9.47 24.14
CA ARG A 94 -13.37 -9.23 23.68
C ARG A 94 -13.52 -7.95 22.89
N LEU A 95 -14.32 -7.99 21.80
CA LEU A 95 -14.79 -6.81 21.09
C LEU A 95 -15.85 -6.12 21.93
N GLU A 96 -15.52 -4.98 22.55
CA GLU A 96 -16.38 -4.25 23.47
C GLU A 96 -17.30 -3.24 22.78
N ILE A 97 -16.85 -2.70 21.64
CA ILE A 97 -17.62 -1.83 20.76
C ILE A 97 -17.34 -2.25 19.33
N ASN A 98 -18.38 -2.66 18.59
CA ASN A 98 -18.29 -2.98 17.16
C ASN A 98 -17.98 -1.71 16.35
N PHE A 99 -17.62 -1.87 15.06
CA PHE A 99 -17.43 -0.76 14.15
C PHE A 99 -18.72 0.08 14.03
N ILE A 100 -18.62 1.33 14.41
CA ILE A 100 -19.68 2.33 14.32
C ILE A 100 -19.06 3.68 13.91
N PRO A 101 -19.85 4.59 13.32
CA PRO A 101 -19.38 5.93 12.96
C PRO A 101 -18.68 6.64 14.12
N SER A 102 -17.63 7.41 13.81
CA SER A 102 -16.73 8.03 14.80
C SER A 102 -17.45 8.91 15.82
N ASN A 103 -18.48 9.65 15.41
CA ASN A 103 -19.30 10.48 16.29
C ASN A 103 -20.06 9.65 17.34
N ILE A 104 -20.66 8.53 16.95
CA ILE A 104 -21.37 7.63 17.87
C ILE A 104 -20.37 6.90 18.79
N PHE A 105 -19.22 6.50 18.25
CA PHE A 105 -18.18 5.82 19.00
C PHE A 105 -17.65 6.68 20.14
N ALA A 106 -17.32 7.94 19.87
CA ALA A 106 -16.76 8.87 20.88
C ALA A 106 -17.67 9.06 22.07
N ASP A 107 -19.00 9.04 21.89
CA ASP A 107 -19.93 9.11 23.00
C ASP A 107 -20.03 7.80 23.81
N ARG A 108 -19.90 6.63 23.11
CA ARG A 108 -20.01 5.33 23.75
C ARG A 108 -18.73 4.89 24.45
N VAL A 109 -17.56 5.22 23.88
CA VAL A 109 -16.27 4.72 24.38
C VAL A 109 -15.98 5.19 25.81
N LYS A 110 -16.33 6.41 26.19
CA LYS A 110 -16.12 6.92 27.52
C LYS A 110 -16.82 6.09 28.59
N GLY A 111 -18.10 5.80 28.35
CA GLY A 111 -18.88 4.94 29.24
C GLY A 111 -18.32 3.51 29.32
N LYS A 112 -17.86 2.95 28.18
CA LYS A 112 -17.25 1.62 28.15
C LYS A 112 -15.92 1.59 28.88
N LEU A 113 -15.02 2.53 28.62
CA LEU A 113 -13.71 2.62 29.28
C LEU A 113 -13.80 2.80 30.80
N SER A 114 -14.81 3.52 31.30
CA SER A 114 -15.01 3.69 32.74
C SER A 114 -15.31 2.37 33.45
N MET A 115 -15.94 1.41 32.77
CA MET A 115 -16.28 0.08 33.33
C MET A 115 -15.12 -0.92 33.25
N ILE A 116 -14.17 -0.72 32.35
CA ILE A 116 -13.02 -1.61 32.16
C ILE A 116 -12.09 -1.50 33.38
N LYS A 117 -11.70 -2.66 33.93
CA LYS A 117 -10.74 -2.75 35.04
C LYS A 117 -9.55 -3.61 34.62
N ALA A 118 -8.35 -3.10 34.78
CA ALA A 118 -7.14 -3.87 34.54
C ALA A 118 -6.98 -4.93 35.63
N LYS A 119 -6.80 -6.20 35.22
CA LYS A 119 -6.71 -7.29 36.21
C LYS A 119 -6.19 -8.64 35.67
N GLY A 120 -6.13 -8.82 34.34
CA GLY A 120 -5.89 -10.12 33.70
C GLY A 120 -4.51 -10.31 33.11
N THR A 121 -4.40 -11.31 32.25
CA THR A 121 -3.22 -11.69 31.47
C THR A 121 -3.05 -10.79 30.23
N THR A 122 -1.90 -10.88 29.54
CA THR A 122 -1.55 -10.11 28.36
C THR A 122 -1.52 -10.99 27.09
N PRO A 123 -2.68 -11.44 26.51
CA PRO A 123 -2.74 -12.27 25.31
C PRO A 123 -2.76 -11.39 24.03
N ILE A 124 -1.64 -10.75 23.70
CA ILE A 124 -1.55 -9.84 22.54
C ILE A 124 -1.83 -10.58 21.23
N ALA A 125 -1.12 -11.68 20.97
CA ALA A 125 -1.22 -12.41 19.72
C ALA A 125 -2.65 -12.96 19.51
N ARG A 126 -3.27 -13.54 20.55
CA ARG A 126 -4.65 -13.99 20.53
C ARG A 126 -5.62 -12.84 20.25
N SER A 127 -5.40 -11.71 20.89
CA SER A 127 -6.24 -10.50 20.69
C SER A 127 -6.15 -9.96 19.29
N LEU A 128 -4.96 -9.97 18.70
CA LEU A 128 -4.76 -9.60 17.31
C LEU A 128 -5.40 -10.63 16.37
N GLU A 129 -5.27 -11.92 16.60
CA GLU A 129 -5.92 -12.98 15.79
C GLU A 129 -7.43 -12.78 15.72
N GLU A 130 -8.08 -12.55 16.85
CA GLU A 130 -9.51 -12.25 16.93
C GLU A 130 -9.85 -10.91 16.23
N ALA A 131 -9.00 -9.89 16.39
CA ALA A 131 -9.15 -8.59 15.76
C ALA A 131 -9.24 -8.70 14.23
N ALA A 132 -8.54 -9.68 13.61
CA ALA A 132 -8.63 -9.93 12.18
C ALA A 132 -10.05 -10.32 11.74
N SER A 133 -10.82 -10.95 12.61
CA SER A 133 -12.18 -11.40 12.34
C SER A 133 -13.25 -10.35 12.66
N ASP A 134 -12.87 -9.28 13.36
CA ASP A 134 -13.78 -8.16 13.69
C ASP A 134 -14.07 -7.28 12.47
N PHE A 135 -13.18 -7.24 11.49
CA PHE A 135 -13.35 -6.39 10.31
C PHE A 135 -14.34 -6.97 9.32
N PRO A 136 -15.29 -6.16 8.82
CA PRO A 136 -16.12 -6.52 7.69
C PRO A 136 -15.26 -6.82 6.43
N ILE A 137 -15.75 -7.77 5.61
CA ILE A 137 -15.08 -8.13 4.35
C ILE A 137 -15.58 -7.19 3.25
N ASP A 138 -14.88 -6.10 3.03
CA ASP A 138 -15.17 -5.12 1.99
C ASP A 138 -13.87 -4.41 1.54
N ASN A 139 -13.98 -3.42 0.66
CA ASN A 139 -12.84 -2.66 0.15
C ASN A 139 -12.44 -1.47 1.06
N SER A 140 -12.77 -1.53 2.34
CA SER A 140 -12.43 -0.48 3.30
C SER A 140 -10.96 -0.55 3.72
N ARG A 141 -10.43 0.60 4.14
CA ARG A 141 -9.09 0.68 4.71
C ARG A 141 -9.17 0.35 6.20
N ASN A 142 -8.63 -0.81 6.58
CA ASN A 142 -8.72 -1.37 7.91
C ASN A 142 -7.39 -1.25 8.66
N ILE A 143 -7.40 -0.62 9.83
CA ILE A 143 -6.21 -0.32 10.62
C ILE A 143 -6.42 -0.76 12.06
N VAL A 144 -5.41 -1.38 12.65
CA VAL A 144 -5.39 -1.73 14.08
C VAL A 144 -4.40 -0.82 14.82
N ILE A 145 -4.82 -0.29 15.97
CA ILE A 145 -3.96 0.44 16.91
C ILE A 145 -3.92 -0.36 18.20
N LEU A 146 -2.76 -0.95 18.50
CA LEU A 146 -2.51 -1.67 19.74
C LEU A 146 -1.92 -0.71 20.78
N ILE A 147 -2.58 -0.59 21.92
CA ILE A 147 -2.13 0.19 23.08
C ILE A 147 -1.79 -0.81 24.19
N THR A 148 -0.52 -0.91 24.57
CA THR A 148 -0.05 -1.90 25.55
C THR A 148 1.12 -1.37 26.38
N ASP A 149 1.27 -1.89 27.59
CA ASP A 149 2.44 -1.65 28.44
C ASP A 149 3.22 -2.94 28.72
N GLY A 150 2.83 -4.02 28.07
CA GLY A 150 3.31 -5.35 28.45
C GLY A 150 3.69 -6.25 27.28
N LYS A 151 4.15 -7.43 27.67
CA LYS A 151 4.63 -8.55 26.85
C LYS A 151 3.49 -9.50 26.55
N GLU A 152 3.63 -10.18 25.38
CA GLU A 152 2.93 -11.45 25.15
C GLU A 152 3.28 -12.43 26.27
N GLU A 153 2.30 -12.83 27.03
CA GLU A 153 2.46 -13.76 28.16
C GLU A 153 1.96 -15.17 27.85
N CYS A 154 1.29 -15.37 26.71
CA CYS A 154 0.64 -16.61 26.33
C CYS A 154 1.43 -17.48 25.35
N GLY A 155 2.69 -17.12 25.05
CA GLY A 155 3.60 -17.95 24.25
C GLY A 155 3.23 -18.06 22.77
N MET A 156 2.27 -17.28 22.27
CA MET A 156 1.97 -17.18 20.86
C MET A 156 2.93 -16.20 20.16
N ASP A 157 3.11 -16.38 18.84
CA ASP A 157 3.97 -15.49 18.03
C ASP A 157 3.16 -14.33 17.40
N PRO A 158 3.26 -13.09 17.91
CA PRO A 158 2.58 -11.94 17.31
C PRO A 158 2.97 -11.69 15.86
N CYS A 159 4.19 -12.07 15.45
CA CYS A 159 4.67 -11.95 14.08
C CYS A 159 3.93 -12.88 13.10
N ALA A 160 3.58 -14.09 13.54
CA ALA A 160 2.78 -15.00 12.74
C ALA A 160 1.38 -14.44 12.49
N VAL A 161 0.80 -13.78 13.49
CA VAL A 161 -0.49 -13.10 13.39
C VAL A 161 -0.41 -11.94 12.41
N SER A 162 0.64 -11.12 12.45
CA SER A 162 0.86 -10.02 11.50
C SER A 162 0.84 -10.51 10.04
N ARG A 163 1.49 -11.64 9.75
CA ARG A 163 1.44 -12.27 8.42
C ARG A 163 0.03 -12.71 8.00
N LEU A 164 -0.79 -13.16 8.95
CA LEU A 164 -2.18 -13.52 8.68
C LEU A 164 -3.03 -12.31 8.27
N PHE A 165 -2.86 -11.19 8.94
CA PHE A 165 -3.55 -9.94 8.60
C PHE A 165 -3.19 -9.45 7.19
N ALA A 166 -1.90 -9.45 6.85
CA ALA A 166 -1.46 -9.07 5.53
C ALA A 166 -2.13 -9.90 4.42
N LYS A 167 -2.28 -11.22 4.63
CA LYS A 167 -3.00 -12.11 3.72
C LYS A 167 -4.49 -11.76 3.56
N ARG A 168 -5.11 -11.16 4.57
CA ARG A 168 -6.51 -10.72 4.54
C ARG A 168 -6.70 -9.30 3.99
N GLY A 169 -5.63 -8.65 3.52
CA GLY A 169 -5.68 -7.27 3.03
C GLY A 169 -5.95 -6.24 4.13
N ILE A 170 -5.87 -6.65 5.40
CA ILE A 170 -5.99 -5.75 6.55
C ILE A 170 -4.62 -5.13 6.75
N ILE A 171 -4.56 -3.81 6.74
CA ILE A 171 -3.33 -3.09 7.06
C ILE A 171 -3.10 -3.23 8.56
N LEU A 172 -2.45 -4.33 8.92
CA LEU A 172 -1.92 -4.48 10.25
C LEU A 172 -0.50 -3.91 10.28
N LYS A 173 -0.44 -2.64 10.54
CA LYS A 173 0.60 -2.12 11.40
C LYS A 173 -0.10 -1.72 12.68
N PRO A 174 -0.15 -2.59 13.69
CA PRO A 174 -0.48 -2.08 14.98
C PRO A 174 0.55 -1.01 15.25
N PHE A 175 0.06 0.19 15.43
CA PHE A 175 0.87 1.17 16.09
C PHE A 175 0.94 0.68 17.53
N VAL A 176 2.05 0.07 17.86
CA VAL A 176 2.29 -0.35 19.24
C VAL A 176 2.71 0.89 20.00
N ILE A 177 1.80 1.45 20.77
CA ILE A 177 2.11 2.55 21.65
C ILE A 177 2.53 1.94 22.98
N GLY A 178 3.84 1.80 23.15
CA GLY A 178 4.44 1.29 24.38
C GLY A 178 4.36 2.34 25.47
N ILE A 179 3.75 1.98 26.60
CA ILE A 179 3.65 2.84 27.77
C ILE A 179 4.75 2.46 28.77
N GLY A 180 5.89 3.15 28.72
CA GLY A 180 7.02 2.92 29.63
C GLY A 180 7.66 1.54 29.48
N LEU A 181 7.81 1.08 28.23
CA LEU A 181 8.46 -0.18 27.91
C LEU A 181 9.99 -0.03 27.87
N ASP A 182 10.69 -1.12 28.16
CA ASP A 182 12.14 -1.21 28.00
C ASP A 182 12.52 -1.42 26.53
N LYS A 183 13.65 -0.85 26.09
CA LYS A 183 14.14 -0.92 24.69
C LYS A 183 14.32 -2.34 24.14
N SER A 184 14.50 -3.33 25.00
CA SER A 184 14.61 -4.76 24.61
C SER A 184 13.33 -5.32 23.94
N TRP A 185 12.26 -4.55 23.92
CA TRP A 185 10.95 -4.92 23.38
C TRP A 185 10.72 -4.54 21.93
N GLN A 186 11.43 -3.52 21.41
CA GLN A 186 11.36 -3.10 20.04
C GLN A 186 11.59 -4.28 19.08
N ASP A 187 12.62 -5.09 19.35
CA ASP A 187 13.02 -6.21 18.47
C ASP A 187 11.94 -7.29 18.33
N ASN A 188 11.09 -7.47 19.35
CA ASN A 188 10.04 -8.50 19.36
C ASN A 188 8.72 -8.06 18.74
N LEU A 189 8.49 -6.76 18.54
CA LEU A 189 7.25 -6.21 18.02
C LEU A 189 7.42 -5.48 16.67
N ASP A 190 8.64 -5.27 16.20
CA ASP A 190 8.93 -4.65 14.91
C ASP A 190 8.30 -5.40 13.72
N CYS A 191 8.15 -6.72 13.86
CA CYS A 191 7.45 -7.55 12.88
C CYS A 191 5.93 -7.38 12.90
N VAL A 192 5.38 -6.87 14.01
CA VAL A 192 3.94 -6.66 14.19
C VAL A 192 3.53 -5.31 13.63
N GLY A 193 4.37 -4.27 13.74
CA GLY A 193 4.04 -2.94 13.26
C GLY A 193 5.08 -1.87 13.56
N THR A 194 4.70 -0.60 13.34
CA THR A 194 5.55 0.52 13.70
C THR A 194 5.43 0.76 15.21
N PHE A 195 6.51 0.51 15.91
CA PHE A 195 6.59 0.72 17.36
C PHE A 195 6.82 2.21 17.67
N PHE A 196 6.03 2.73 18.58
CA PHE A 196 6.21 4.06 19.14
C PHE A 196 6.35 3.94 20.66
N ASP A 197 7.50 4.32 21.17
CA ASP A 197 7.71 4.41 22.63
C ASP A 197 7.17 5.74 23.13
N ALA A 198 6.11 5.68 23.92
CA ALA A 198 5.61 6.84 24.66
C ALA A 198 6.32 6.92 26.01
N ALA A 199 7.46 7.60 26.04
CA ALA A 199 8.21 7.80 27.27
C ALA A 199 7.42 8.59 28.32
N ASN A 200 6.45 9.40 27.89
CA ASN A 200 5.60 10.23 28.75
C ASN A 200 4.20 10.44 28.14
N GLU A 201 3.28 10.99 28.93
CA GLU A 201 1.89 11.23 28.53
C GLU A 201 1.76 12.16 27.32
N LYS A 202 2.63 13.15 27.19
CA LYS A 202 2.65 14.08 26.07
C LYS A 202 3.09 13.37 24.79
N ASP A 203 4.10 12.51 24.87
CA ASP A 203 4.56 11.70 23.74
C ASP A 203 3.45 10.75 23.28
N PHE A 204 2.75 10.10 24.20
CA PHE A 204 1.60 9.25 23.86
C PHE A 204 0.53 10.02 23.07
N SER A 205 0.14 11.19 23.54
CA SER A 205 -0.85 12.04 22.85
C SER A 205 -0.37 12.47 21.46
N ASN A 206 0.90 12.88 21.35
CA ASN A 206 1.49 13.28 20.07
C ASN A 206 1.56 12.11 19.08
N ILE A 207 2.04 10.96 19.54
CA ILE A 207 2.15 9.73 18.74
C ILE A 207 0.77 9.32 18.24
N LEU A 208 -0.22 9.27 19.10
CA LEU A 208 -1.57 8.87 18.72
C LEU A 208 -2.19 9.85 17.71
N SER A 209 -1.93 11.16 17.85
CA SER A 209 -2.36 12.18 16.88
C SER A 209 -1.67 11.99 15.52
N ILE A 210 -0.37 11.69 15.51
CA ILE A 210 0.39 11.40 14.27
C ILE A 210 -0.18 10.15 13.60
N VAL A 211 -0.40 9.07 14.35
CA VAL A 211 -0.96 7.82 13.84
C VAL A 211 -2.30 8.06 13.17
N ILE A 212 -3.16 8.87 13.78
CA ILE A 212 -4.49 9.17 13.25
C ILE A 212 -4.42 10.07 12.02
N SER A 213 -3.53 11.07 11.98
CA SER A 213 -3.34 11.88 10.79
C SER A 213 -2.90 11.02 9.59
N HIS A 214 -2.08 9.99 9.81
CA HIS A 214 -1.71 9.00 8.80
C HIS A 214 -2.93 8.25 8.21
N VAL A 215 -3.99 8.12 8.98
CA VAL A 215 -5.21 7.39 8.58
C VAL A 215 -6.20 8.29 7.85
N VAL A 216 -6.31 9.54 8.28
CA VAL A 216 -7.37 10.46 7.88
C VAL A 216 -6.96 11.35 6.71
N ASP A 217 -5.67 11.68 6.59
CA ASP A 217 -5.19 12.60 5.56
C ASP A 217 -5.03 11.95 4.19
N ASN A 218 -5.51 12.65 3.13
CA ASN A 218 -5.29 12.25 1.75
C ASN A 218 -3.81 12.40 1.38
N THR A 219 -3.09 11.30 1.41
CA THR A 219 -1.68 11.23 1.02
C THR A 219 -1.57 10.78 -0.43
N THR A 220 -0.79 11.48 -1.22
CA THR A 220 -0.64 11.18 -2.64
C THR A 220 0.81 10.93 -3.03
N THR A 221 0.99 10.20 -4.11
CA THR A 221 2.30 9.98 -4.74
C THR A 221 2.20 10.02 -6.26
N GLN A 222 3.32 10.29 -6.89
CA GLN A 222 3.54 10.07 -8.31
C GLN A 222 4.90 9.39 -8.53
N VAL A 223 5.00 8.57 -9.56
CA VAL A 223 6.27 7.99 -9.98
C VAL A 223 6.79 8.78 -11.17
N ASN A 224 8.02 9.28 -11.08
CA ASN A 224 8.70 9.93 -12.18
C ASN A 224 9.64 8.91 -12.84
N LEU A 225 9.27 8.45 -14.04
CA LEU A 225 10.13 7.63 -14.86
C LEU A 225 11.09 8.54 -15.64
N LEU A 226 12.36 8.56 -15.18
CA LEU A 226 13.35 9.51 -15.65
C LEU A 226 14.06 9.03 -16.91
N ASP A 227 14.30 9.97 -17.81
CA ASP A 227 15.16 9.83 -18.97
C ASP A 227 16.65 9.92 -18.59
N SER A 228 17.55 9.83 -19.58
CA SER A 228 19.01 9.93 -19.36
C SER A 228 19.49 11.31 -18.90
N LEU A 229 18.63 12.34 -18.99
CA LEU A 229 18.90 13.70 -18.53
C LEU A 229 18.25 13.98 -17.18
N GLY A 230 17.51 13.00 -16.61
CA GLY A 230 16.81 13.16 -15.34
C GLY A 230 15.43 13.80 -15.46
N ASN A 231 14.86 13.95 -16.66
CA ASN A 231 13.52 14.48 -16.85
C ASN A 231 12.47 13.35 -16.79
N PRO A 232 11.26 13.58 -16.24
CA PRO A 232 10.22 12.58 -16.12
C PRO A 232 9.43 12.41 -17.42
N THR A 233 10.10 11.96 -18.48
CA THR A 233 9.56 11.85 -19.84
C THR A 233 9.23 10.45 -20.29
N GLU A 234 9.65 9.44 -19.53
CA GLU A 234 9.33 8.03 -19.85
C GLU A 234 7.93 7.67 -19.34
N THR A 235 7.23 6.84 -20.09
CA THR A 235 5.83 6.44 -19.83
C THR A 235 5.49 5.09 -20.44
N ASP A 236 4.24 4.61 -20.29
CA ASP A 236 3.74 3.32 -20.78
C ASP A 236 4.52 2.12 -20.20
N VAL A 237 4.86 2.20 -18.92
CA VAL A 237 5.55 1.15 -18.19
C VAL A 237 4.65 0.64 -17.07
N PRO A 238 4.39 -0.67 -16.95
CA PRO A 238 3.70 -1.22 -15.80
C PRO A 238 4.52 -1.00 -14.53
N LEU A 239 3.83 -0.57 -13.46
CA LEU A 239 4.41 -0.33 -12.15
C LEU A 239 3.74 -1.22 -11.12
N THR A 240 4.53 -1.79 -10.21
CA THR A 240 4.02 -2.54 -9.07
C THR A 240 4.61 -1.99 -7.78
N PHE A 241 3.75 -1.70 -6.81
CA PHE A 241 4.12 -1.32 -5.46
C PHE A 241 3.98 -2.54 -4.55
N TYR A 242 5.05 -2.92 -3.93
CA TYR A 242 5.09 -3.96 -2.92
C TYR A 242 5.16 -3.33 -1.53
N ASP A 243 4.43 -3.90 -0.58
CA ASP A 243 4.70 -3.67 0.82
C ASP A 243 6.08 -4.27 1.14
N ASN A 244 7.03 -3.44 1.54
CA ASN A 244 8.40 -3.86 1.78
C ASN A 244 8.55 -4.91 2.90
N PHE A 245 7.61 -4.98 3.82
CA PHE A 245 7.65 -5.93 4.92
C PHE A 245 7.09 -7.32 4.54
N THR A 246 5.96 -7.34 3.80
CA THR A 246 5.24 -8.58 3.48
C THR A 246 5.50 -9.09 2.08
N ASP A 247 6.14 -8.29 1.23
CA ASP A 247 6.34 -8.50 -0.22
C ASP A 247 5.02 -8.71 -1.00
N ILE A 248 3.90 -8.27 -0.42
CA ILE A 248 2.57 -8.35 -1.05
C ILE A 248 2.35 -7.14 -1.95
N VAL A 249 1.82 -7.38 -3.15
CA VAL A 249 1.41 -6.31 -4.08
C VAL A 249 0.30 -5.47 -3.46
N LYS A 250 0.49 -4.15 -3.40
CA LYS A 250 -0.50 -3.19 -2.91
C LYS A 250 -1.14 -2.42 -4.06
N TYR A 251 -0.34 -1.99 -5.04
CA TYR A 251 -0.83 -1.29 -6.22
C TYR A 251 -0.15 -1.83 -7.47
N ASN A 252 -0.92 -1.91 -8.54
CA ASN A 252 -0.42 -2.31 -9.86
C ASN A 252 -1.17 -1.52 -10.92
N TYR A 253 -0.44 -0.76 -11.74
CA TYR A 253 -1.01 0.07 -12.81
C TYR A 253 0.01 0.34 -13.91
N VAL A 254 -0.45 0.82 -15.06
CA VAL A 254 0.43 1.30 -16.11
C VAL A 254 0.68 2.79 -15.89
N HIS A 255 1.94 3.19 -15.86
CA HIS A 255 2.33 4.59 -15.75
C HIS A 255 1.81 5.37 -16.96
N THR A 256 1.12 6.48 -16.69
CA THR A 256 0.59 7.40 -17.69
C THR A 256 0.91 8.85 -17.35
N MET A 257 0.74 9.74 -18.31
CA MET A 257 0.91 11.18 -18.14
C MET A 257 -0.39 11.89 -18.44
N ASN A 258 -0.66 12.96 -17.71
CA ASN A 258 -1.80 13.83 -17.95
C ASN A 258 -1.59 14.69 -19.22
N ASN A 259 -2.61 15.49 -19.60
CA ASN A 259 -2.59 16.34 -20.80
C ASN A 259 -1.48 17.42 -20.77
N MET A 260 -0.89 17.69 -19.61
CA MET A 260 0.21 18.64 -19.44
C MET A 260 1.59 17.96 -19.46
N GLY A 261 1.64 16.65 -19.67
CA GLY A 261 2.89 15.88 -19.68
C GLY A 261 3.46 15.59 -18.29
N ASN A 262 2.66 15.72 -17.24
CA ASN A 262 3.07 15.34 -15.90
C ASN A 262 2.59 13.91 -15.57
N PRO A 263 3.38 13.12 -14.83
CA PRO A 263 2.96 11.81 -14.35
C PRO A 263 1.68 11.87 -13.54
N ASP A 264 0.83 10.85 -13.67
CA ASP A 264 -0.41 10.77 -12.93
C ASP A 264 -0.17 10.59 -11.44
N THR A 265 -1.01 11.24 -10.65
CA THR A 265 -0.97 11.19 -9.18
C THR A 265 -1.96 10.14 -8.69
N MET A 266 -1.55 9.34 -7.71
CA MET A 266 -2.39 8.36 -7.05
C MET A 266 -2.45 8.60 -5.54
N ILE A 267 -3.57 8.18 -4.92
CA ILE A 267 -3.68 8.11 -3.47
C ILE A 267 -2.92 6.88 -2.98
N ILE A 268 -2.12 7.04 -1.93
CA ILE A 268 -1.29 5.98 -1.37
C ILE A 268 -1.43 5.94 0.16
N ASP A 269 -1.31 4.75 0.73
CA ASP A 269 -1.30 4.58 2.18
C ASP A 269 0.06 4.99 2.77
N PRO A 270 0.13 6.02 3.61
CA PRO A 270 1.39 6.49 4.19
C PRO A 270 1.92 5.58 5.30
N VAL A 271 1.13 4.63 5.78
CA VAL A 271 1.54 3.73 6.87
C VAL A 271 2.56 2.69 6.40
N LEU A 272 2.49 2.29 5.12
CA LEU A 272 3.37 1.28 4.55
C LEU A 272 4.69 1.88 4.06
N LYS A 273 5.74 1.06 4.08
CA LYS A 273 6.96 1.30 3.31
C LYS A 273 6.88 0.53 2.02
N TYR A 274 7.25 1.16 0.92
CA TYR A 274 7.08 0.58 -0.41
C TYR A 274 8.41 0.29 -1.08
N ARG A 275 8.43 -0.79 -1.84
CA ARG A 275 9.37 -1.06 -2.92
C ARG A 275 8.59 -0.97 -4.22
N VAL A 276 9.03 -0.13 -5.13
CA VAL A 276 8.38 0.10 -6.43
C VAL A 276 9.19 -0.53 -7.54
N VAL A 277 8.55 -1.35 -8.36
CA VAL A 277 9.16 -2.00 -9.51
C VAL A 277 8.56 -1.43 -10.78
N ALA A 278 9.39 -0.82 -11.62
CA ALA A 278 9.06 -0.49 -13.00
C ALA A 278 9.42 -1.69 -13.89
N HIS A 279 8.43 -2.27 -14.56
CA HIS A 279 8.59 -3.45 -15.42
C HIS A 279 9.14 -3.07 -16.81
N THR A 280 10.27 -2.36 -16.81
CA THR A 280 11.10 -2.17 -18.00
C THR A 280 11.86 -3.46 -18.34
N ILE A 281 12.64 -3.47 -19.41
CA ILE A 281 13.53 -4.59 -19.77
C ILE A 281 14.97 -4.09 -19.76
N PRO A 282 15.80 -4.52 -18.79
CA PRO A 282 15.43 -5.20 -17.54
C PRO A 282 14.59 -4.34 -16.60
N PRO A 283 13.96 -4.91 -15.56
CA PRO A 283 13.18 -4.13 -14.59
C PRO A 283 14.07 -3.21 -13.74
N VAL A 284 13.47 -2.11 -13.27
CA VAL A 284 14.11 -1.15 -12.35
C VAL A 284 13.33 -1.12 -11.06
N GLU A 285 14.05 -1.23 -9.94
CA GLU A 285 13.47 -1.17 -8.61
C GLU A 285 13.89 0.11 -7.87
N SER A 286 12.98 0.61 -7.03
CA SER A 286 13.30 1.73 -6.13
C SER A 286 14.07 1.24 -4.89
N GLU A 287 14.70 2.17 -4.22
CA GLU A 287 15.00 2.03 -2.79
C GLU A 287 13.72 1.85 -1.98
N ILE A 288 13.85 1.54 -0.67
CA ILE A 288 12.69 1.47 0.23
C ILE A 288 12.17 2.89 0.49
N ILE A 289 10.90 3.12 0.15
CA ILE A 289 10.26 4.43 0.21
C ILE A 289 9.35 4.49 1.44
N SER A 290 9.54 5.53 2.25
CA SER A 290 8.61 5.92 3.31
C SER A 290 7.80 7.12 2.83
N ILE A 291 6.49 7.02 2.91
CA ILE A 291 5.55 8.06 2.49
C ILE A 291 5.26 8.99 3.67
N GLN A 292 5.29 10.30 3.45
CA GLN A 292 4.93 11.27 4.49
C GLN A 292 3.42 11.54 4.46
N PRO A 293 2.71 11.36 5.59
CA PRO A 293 1.28 11.59 5.66
C PRO A 293 0.87 13.02 5.29
N GLY A 294 -0.26 13.16 4.61
CA GLY A 294 -0.80 14.46 4.20
C GLY A 294 0.05 15.22 3.18
N LYS A 295 1.12 14.59 2.65
CA LYS A 295 2.00 15.21 1.65
C LYS A 295 1.98 14.45 0.33
N HIS A 296 2.34 15.17 -0.72
CA HIS A 296 2.62 14.58 -2.02
C HIS A 296 4.07 14.10 -2.08
N THR A 297 4.29 12.83 -2.43
CA THR A 297 5.62 12.22 -2.54
C THR A 297 5.94 11.90 -4.00
N ILE A 298 7.10 12.36 -4.47
CA ILE A 298 7.60 12.02 -5.81
C ILE A 298 8.62 10.88 -5.69
N ILE A 299 8.41 9.82 -6.47
CA ILE A 299 9.27 8.63 -6.52
C ILE A 299 10.03 8.62 -7.86
N PRO A 300 11.32 8.97 -7.89
CA PRO A 300 12.10 8.94 -9.11
C PRO A 300 12.64 7.53 -9.40
N LEU A 301 12.49 7.07 -10.66
CA LEU A 301 13.09 5.83 -11.17
C LEU A 301 13.82 6.13 -12.48
N ASN A 302 15.10 5.79 -12.54
CA ASN A 302 15.91 5.97 -13.76
C ASN A 302 15.57 4.88 -14.77
N THR A 303 14.78 5.24 -15.79
CA THR A 303 14.26 4.28 -16.78
C THR A 303 14.43 4.77 -18.22
N PRO A 304 15.59 5.31 -18.61
CA PRO A 304 15.79 5.77 -19.99
C PRO A 304 15.64 4.58 -20.96
N GLN A 305 14.78 4.71 -21.96
CA GLN A 305 14.42 3.61 -22.88
C GLN A 305 14.70 3.94 -24.34
N GLY A 306 15.13 2.92 -25.08
CA GLY A 306 15.18 2.90 -26.54
C GLY A 306 14.47 1.69 -27.08
N LYS A 307 14.38 1.58 -28.41
CA LYS A 307 13.69 0.48 -29.09
C LYS A 307 14.67 -0.42 -29.81
N LEU A 308 14.44 -1.73 -29.79
CA LEU A 308 15.18 -2.72 -30.55
C LEU A 308 14.25 -3.46 -31.52
N LYS A 309 14.73 -3.65 -32.75
CA LYS A 309 14.07 -4.46 -33.75
C LYS A 309 15.11 -5.18 -34.61
N ILE A 310 14.97 -6.50 -34.77
CA ILE A 310 15.71 -7.25 -35.79
C ILE A 310 14.77 -7.48 -36.98
N VAL A 311 15.23 -7.13 -38.17
CA VAL A 311 14.47 -7.27 -39.40
C VAL A 311 15.11 -8.37 -40.25
N LEU A 312 14.33 -9.38 -40.55
CA LEU A 312 14.68 -10.45 -41.42
C LEU A 312 13.52 -10.69 -42.42
N ASN A 313 13.81 -10.71 -43.70
CA ASN A 313 12.82 -11.01 -44.72
C ASN A 313 12.66 -12.53 -44.89
N THR A 314 11.83 -13.12 -44.06
CA THR A 314 11.54 -14.56 -44.05
C THR A 314 10.08 -14.79 -43.68
N LYS A 315 9.57 -15.96 -44.05
CA LYS A 315 8.23 -16.46 -43.62
C LYS A 315 8.32 -17.19 -42.26
N GLU A 316 9.54 -17.53 -41.83
CA GLU A 316 9.79 -18.25 -40.58
C GLU A 316 9.64 -17.33 -39.36
N ASP A 317 9.14 -17.87 -38.23
CA ASP A 317 8.91 -17.16 -37.00
C ASP A 317 10.12 -17.34 -36.06
N TYR A 318 11.25 -16.75 -36.41
CA TYR A 318 12.46 -16.81 -35.59
C TYR A 318 12.36 -15.91 -34.33
N GLN A 319 13.11 -16.31 -33.32
CA GLN A 319 13.27 -15.55 -32.08
C GLN A 319 14.74 -15.22 -31.86
N PHE A 320 15.02 -14.26 -31.01
CA PHE A 320 16.35 -13.94 -30.54
C PHE A 320 16.37 -13.72 -29.03
N ILE A 321 17.47 -14.12 -28.41
CA ILE A 321 17.74 -13.93 -26.99
C ILE A 321 18.50 -12.62 -26.83
N VAL A 322 18.11 -11.82 -25.84
CA VAL A 322 18.77 -10.58 -25.46
C VAL A 322 19.40 -10.79 -24.08
N LYS A 323 20.67 -10.50 -24.00
CA LYS A 323 21.47 -10.53 -22.76
C LYS A 323 22.09 -9.15 -22.54
N LYS A 324 22.36 -8.74 -21.30
CA LYS A 324 23.15 -7.57 -21.04
C LYS A 324 24.60 -7.85 -21.48
N ALA A 325 25.30 -6.85 -22.06
CA ALA A 325 26.65 -7.07 -22.55
C ALA A 325 27.56 -7.59 -21.43
N ASP A 326 28.37 -8.57 -21.74
CA ASP A 326 29.32 -9.22 -20.82
C ASP A 326 28.66 -10.02 -19.66
N GLU A 327 27.34 -10.16 -19.66
CA GLU A 327 26.60 -11.01 -18.73
C GLU A 327 25.95 -12.20 -19.45
N ASN A 328 26.02 -13.40 -18.86
CA ASN A 328 25.41 -14.60 -19.47
C ASN A 328 23.91 -14.72 -19.21
N GLN A 329 23.32 -13.80 -18.43
CA GLN A 329 21.92 -13.86 -18.06
C GLN A 329 21.02 -13.39 -19.21
N THR A 330 20.07 -14.23 -19.60
CA THR A 330 18.99 -13.85 -20.53
C THR A 330 18.03 -12.89 -19.83
N ILE A 331 17.84 -11.71 -20.41
CA ILE A 331 16.90 -10.71 -19.90
C ILE A 331 15.58 -10.70 -20.68
N ASN A 332 15.61 -11.11 -21.94
CA ASN A 332 14.40 -11.21 -22.77
C ASN A 332 14.58 -12.16 -23.93
N VAL A 333 13.45 -12.68 -24.44
CA VAL A 333 13.37 -13.41 -25.73
C VAL A 333 12.33 -12.69 -26.57
N GLN A 334 12.73 -12.27 -27.77
CA GLN A 334 11.91 -11.46 -28.65
C GLN A 334 11.78 -12.11 -30.03
N LYS A 335 10.62 -11.92 -30.69
CA LYS A 335 10.40 -12.33 -32.07
C LYS A 335 11.05 -11.34 -33.04
N ILE A 336 11.60 -11.84 -34.15
CA ILE A 336 12.03 -10.97 -35.25
C ILE A 336 10.83 -10.14 -35.76
N ASN A 337 11.14 -9.04 -36.45
CA ASN A 337 10.15 -8.10 -36.98
C ASN A 337 9.23 -7.43 -35.98
N SER A 338 9.28 -7.81 -34.67
CA SER A 338 8.64 -7.08 -33.57
C SER A 338 9.55 -5.96 -33.03
N THR A 339 8.94 -4.95 -32.42
CA THR A 339 9.66 -3.85 -31.76
C THR A 339 9.39 -3.90 -30.27
N GLN A 340 10.45 -3.85 -29.45
CA GLN A 340 10.35 -3.88 -28.00
C GLN A 340 11.18 -2.74 -27.39
N LYS A 341 10.70 -2.14 -26.28
CA LYS A 341 11.44 -1.16 -25.49
C LYS A 341 12.42 -1.87 -24.54
N TYR A 342 13.63 -1.32 -24.40
CA TYR A 342 14.66 -1.76 -23.48
C TYR A 342 15.25 -0.54 -22.77
N LEU A 343 15.79 -0.70 -21.59
CA LEU A 343 16.65 0.32 -21.00
C LEU A 343 17.82 0.62 -21.92
N THR A 344 18.31 1.85 -21.88
CA THR A 344 19.52 2.23 -22.62
C THR A 344 20.71 1.44 -22.12
N GLY A 345 21.60 1.06 -23.02
CA GLY A 345 22.77 0.26 -22.67
C GLY A 345 23.32 -0.57 -23.82
N LYS A 346 24.25 -1.45 -23.51
CA LYS A 346 24.83 -2.40 -24.46
C LYS A 346 24.30 -3.80 -24.19
N TYR A 347 23.94 -4.49 -25.26
CA TYR A 347 23.32 -5.81 -25.21
C TYR A 347 23.98 -6.78 -26.16
N ASP A 348 24.07 -8.02 -25.75
CA ASP A 348 24.45 -9.15 -26.59
C ASP A 348 23.19 -9.83 -27.10
N ILE A 349 23.14 -10.10 -28.38
CA ILE A 349 21.97 -10.68 -29.05
C ILE A 349 22.37 -11.99 -29.70
N GLU A 350 21.58 -13.03 -29.46
CA GLU A 350 21.75 -14.35 -30.06
C GLU A 350 20.48 -14.69 -30.86
N LEU A 351 20.58 -14.65 -32.19
CA LEU A 351 19.50 -15.02 -33.10
C LEU A 351 19.43 -16.54 -33.24
N LEU A 352 18.26 -17.11 -33.01
CA LEU A 352 18.01 -18.56 -32.99
C LEU A 352 17.74 -19.09 -34.38
N THR A 353 18.68 -18.87 -35.30
CA THR A 353 18.71 -19.44 -36.66
C THR A 353 19.66 -20.66 -36.71
N LEU A 354 19.70 -21.37 -37.80
CA LEU A 354 20.66 -22.45 -38.10
C LEU A 354 21.50 -22.06 -39.32
N PRO A 355 22.84 -21.75 -39.09
CA PRO A 355 23.52 -21.63 -37.81
C PRO A 355 23.11 -20.40 -37.03
N ARG A 356 23.31 -20.42 -35.71
CA ARG A 356 23.06 -19.27 -34.81
C ARG A 356 23.91 -18.07 -35.19
N GLN A 357 23.38 -16.87 -35.03
CA GLN A 357 24.09 -15.63 -35.30
C GLN A 357 24.17 -14.79 -34.00
N TYR A 358 25.30 -14.13 -33.81
CA TYR A 358 25.61 -13.39 -32.58
C TYR A 358 25.96 -11.95 -32.93
N PHE A 359 25.38 -11.01 -32.19
CA PHE A 359 25.68 -9.58 -32.27
C PHE A 359 26.13 -9.14 -30.87
N LYS A 360 27.37 -8.69 -30.79
CA LYS A 360 27.97 -8.26 -29.52
C LYS A 360 27.90 -6.75 -29.34
N SER A 361 27.70 -6.32 -28.08
CA SER A 361 27.69 -4.91 -27.67
C SER A 361 26.79 -4.00 -28.49
N VAL A 362 25.60 -4.46 -28.86
CA VAL A 362 24.58 -3.67 -29.58
C VAL A 362 24.11 -2.55 -28.66
N SER A 363 24.32 -1.32 -29.07
CA SER A 363 23.91 -0.13 -28.28
C SER A 363 22.44 0.20 -28.50
N ILE A 364 21.69 0.35 -27.42
CA ILE A 364 20.33 0.88 -27.42
C ILE A 364 20.41 2.27 -26.79
N ASN A 365 20.07 3.29 -27.58
CA ASN A 365 20.08 4.69 -27.15
C ASN A 365 18.67 5.20 -26.91
N GLN A 366 18.55 6.18 -26.00
CA GLN A 366 17.26 6.73 -25.61
C GLN A 366 16.50 7.32 -26.80
N ASN A 367 15.19 7.05 -26.84
CA ASN A 367 14.25 7.51 -27.88
C ASN A 367 14.64 7.12 -29.31
N GLN A 368 15.60 6.21 -29.49
CA GLN A 368 16.06 5.72 -30.80
C GLN A 368 15.58 4.29 -31.07
N LEU A 369 15.41 3.98 -32.37
CA LEU A 369 15.18 2.62 -32.82
C LEU A 369 16.51 2.02 -33.31
N THR A 370 17.08 1.13 -32.53
CA THR A 370 18.18 0.27 -32.98
C THR A 370 17.62 -0.83 -33.87
N LYS A 371 17.91 -0.73 -35.16
CA LYS A 371 17.44 -1.68 -36.18
C LYS A 371 18.61 -2.49 -36.71
N LEU A 372 18.58 -3.81 -36.48
CA LEU A 372 19.51 -4.75 -37.10
C LEU A 372 18.83 -5.38 -38.30
N GLN A 373 19.37 -5.14 -39.50
CA GLN A 373 18.84 -5.72 -40.74
C GLN A 373 19.77 -6.83 -41.22
N LEU A 374 19.25 -8.01 -41.35
CA LEU A 374 19.99 -9.16 -41.83
C LEU A 374 19.78 -9.33 -43.33
N PRO A 375 20.83 -9.68 -44.10
CA PRO A 375 20.66 -10.03 -45.50
C PRO A 375 19.82 -11.32 -45.65
N SER A 376 18.98 -11.34 -46.61
CA SER A 376 18.12 -12.49 -46.94
C SER A 376 18.87 -13.72 -47.50
N THR A 377 20.17 -13.55 -47.77
CA THR A 377 21.06 -14.58 -48.30
C THR A 377 21.94 -15.11 -47.18
N GLY A 378 21.77 -16.39 -46.85
CA GLY A 378 22.62 -17.09 -45.88
C GLY A 378 21.90 -17.91 -44.82
N LEU A 379 20.58 -17.92 -44.85
CA LEU A 379 19.79 -18.93 -44.15
C LEU A 379 19.68 -20.13 -45.09
N ALA A 380 20.35 -21.23 -44.73
CA ALA A 380 20.14 -22.48 -45.46
C ALA A 380 18.68 -22.87 -45.39
N ASN A 381 18.06 -23.15 -46.52
CA ASN A 381 16.75 -23.76 -46.60
C ASN A 381 16.75 -25.12 -45.91
#